data_614f2b3135c18249921f237edb715028
#
_entry.id   614f2b3135c18249921f237edb715028
#
_cell.length_a   1.000
_cell.length_b   1.000
_cell.length_c   1.000
_cell.angle_alpha   90.00
_cell.angle_beta   90.00
_cell.angle_gamma   90.00
#
_symmetry.space_group_name_H-M   'P 1'
#
loop_
_entity.id
_entity.type
_entity.pdbx_description
1 polymer ?
#
loop_
_entity_poly.entity_id
_entity_poly.type
_entity_poly.pdbx_seq_one_letter_code
_entity_poly.pdbx_strand_id
1 'polypeptide(L)'
;MASSASPDLKIQLMATGENTGAWGDVTNTNLSAVEEAIARSTNVAFAGTANVAVAITDFGAPPQAGRSFRLNLTGTGTVGQTLTVPDIEKGYIINNGLSVAVNVKNSTSTPTAQVGAGKSGYVYSKGSTGVVPAFDGVSALGVINTLDVGGNASVKGTFSLGGAASVASTLSVTGDQHNSAELTVRGAISGASTLT
;
A
#
# COMPACT_ATOMS: atom_id res chain seq x y z
N MET A 1 40.27 -1.97 8.28
CA MET A 1 38.98 -2.65 7.91
C MET A 1 38.36 -1.84 6.78
N ALA A 2 37.80 -2.49 5.78
CA ALA A 2 37.13 -1.78 4.69
C ALA A 2 35.73 -1.28 5.13
N SER A 3 35.31 -0.15 4.58
CA SER A 3 33.93 0.34 4.73
C SER A 3 32.92 -0.72 4.27
N SER A 4 31.74 -0.74 4.87
CA SER A 4 30.66 -1.68 4.54
C SER A 4 29.35 -0.92 4.27
N ALA A 5 28.43 -1.54 3.53
CA ALA A 5 27.11 -0.96 3.34
C ALA A 5 26.20 -1.24 4.54
N SER A 6 25.34 -0.28 4.89
CA SER A 6 24.25 -0.57 5.83
C SER A 6 23.25 -1.56 5.20
N PRO A 7 22.60 -2.42 6.02
CA PRO A 7 21.80 -3.53 5.48
C PRO A 7 20.63 -3.07 4.62
N ASP A 8 19.95 -1.98 4.97
CA ASP A 8 18.72 -1.54 4.31
C ASP A 8 18.94 -0.35 3.38
N LEU A 9 19.43 0.77 3.89
CA LEU A 9 19.58 1.98 3.07
C LEU A 9 20.81 1.97 2.19
N LYS A 10 21.71 0.98 2.35
CA LYS A 10 22.95 0.82 1.56
C LYS A 10 23.88 2.03 1.61
N ILE A 11 23.80 2.81 2.69
CA ILE A 11 24.74 3.92 2.95
C ILE A 11 26.10 3.38 3.40
N GLN A 12 27.13 4.16 3.20
CA GLN A 12 28.48 3.75 3.55
C GLN A 12 28.74 3.87 5.07
N LEU A 13 28.98 2.75 5.71
CA LEU A 13 29.50 2.70 7.08
C LEU A 13 31.03 2.79 7.00
N MET A 14 31.56 3.98 7.23
CA MET A 14 32.98 4.28 7.10
C MET A 14 33.80 3.57 8.16
N ALA A 15 34.82 2.86 7.75
CA ALA A 15 35.80 2.29 8.68
C ALA A 15 36.78 3.36 9.16
N THR A 16 37.27 3.20 10.40
CA THR A 16 38.25 4.11 10.98
C THR A 16 39.54 4.16 10.13
N GLY A 17 39.95 5.37 9.78
CA GLY A 17 41.16 5.64 8.96
C GLY A 17 40.90 5.59 7.45
N GLU A 18 39.70 5.24 7.00
CA GLU A 18 39.33 5.34 5.58
C GLU A 18 38.77 6.74 5.22
N ASN A 19 38.70 6.99 3.93
CA ASN A 19 38.16 8.24 3.35
C ASN A 19 38.93 9.50 3.79
N THR A 20 40.22 9.40 4.03
CA THR A 20 41.08 10.57 4.35
C THR A 20 40.97 11.62 3.24
N GLY A 21 40.55 12.82 3.61
CA GLY A 21 40.26 13.92 2.67
C GLY A 21 38.91 13.87 1.96
N ALA A 22 38.17 12.77 2.03
CA ALA A 22 36.87 12.58 1.39
C ALA A 22 35.72 12.27 2.36
N TRP A 23 35.99 12.18 3.66
CA TRP A 23 34.95 11.83 4.66
C TRP A 23 33.76 12.77 4.67
N GLY A 24 33.99 14.06 4.38
CA GLY A 24 32.90 15.05 4.29
C GLY A 24 31.95 14.75 3.13
N ASP A 25 32.47 14.39 1.97
CA ASP A 25 31.67 14.03 0.79
C ASP A 25 30.88 12.73 1.03
N VAL A 26 31.52 11.74 1.64
CA VAL A 26 30.84 10.49 2.02
C VAL A 26 29.73 10.75 3.03
N THR A 27 29.99 11.59 4.04
CA THR A 27 28.96 11.96 5.03
C THR A 27 27.80 12.67 4.37
N ASN A 28 28.05 13.64 3.51
CA ASN A 28 26.99 14.37 2.78
C ASN A 28 26.20 13.45 1.86
N THR A 29 26.85 12.52 1.18
CA THR A 29 26.19 11.50 0.36
C THR A 29 25.28 10.60 1.22
N ASN A 30 25.75 10.16 2.38
CA ASN A 30 24.97 9.37 3.32
C ASN A 30 23.76 10.15 3.86
N LEU A 31 23.93 11.41 4.25
CA LEU A 31 22.83 12.27 4.71
C LEU A 31 21.80 12.49 3.61
N SER A 32 22.23 12.74 2.38
CA SER A 32 21.33 12.87 1.22
C SER A 32 20.57 11.56 0.92
N ALA A 33 21.22 10.41 1.16
CA ALA A 33 20.56 9.11 1.02
C ALA A 33 19.53 8.86 2.13
N VAL A 34 19.78 9.32 3.34
CA VAL A 34 18.80 9.28 4.45
C VAL A 34 17.64 10.22 4.15
N GLU A 35 17.89 11.45 3.69
CA GLU A 35 16.84 12.38 3.26
C GLU A 35 15.96 11.76 2.16
N GLU A 36 16.58 11.11 1.18
CA GLU A 36 15.85 10.38 0.12
C GLU A 36 14.90 9.33 0.71
N ALA A 37 15.36 8.58 1.69
CA ALA A 37 14.56 7.52 2.31
C ALA A 37 13.39 8.05 3.15
N ILE A 38 13.47 9.27 3.63
CA ILE A 38 12.48 9.89 4.54
C ILE A 38 11.49 10.77 3.76
N ALA A 39 11.96 11.52 2.76
CA ALA A 39 11.18 12.61 2.18
C ALA A 39 11.00 12.54 0.66
N ARG A 40 11.87 11.85 -0.07
CA ARG A 40 11.85 11.87 -1.54
C ARG A 40 10.67 11.11 -2.14
N SER A 41 10.11 11.71 -3.19
CA SER A 41 9.17 11.08 -4.12
C SER A 41 9.83 10.87 -5.48
N THR A 42 9.69 9.67 -6.05
CA THR A 42 10.25 9.34 -7.36
C THR A 42 9.17 8.79 -8.29
N ASN A 43 9.19 9.23 -9.55
CA ASN A 43 8.31 8.71 -10.59
C ASN A 43 8.88 7.41 -11.15
N VAL A 44 8.03 6.41 -11.26
CA VAL A 44 8.34 5.08 -11.80
C VAL A 44 7.43 4.86 -13.01
N ALA A 45 8.02 4.88 -14.21
CA ALA A 45 7.27 4.77 -15.44
C ALA A 45 6.98 3.31 -15.80
N PHE A 46 5.71 3.03 -16.08
CA PHE A 46 5.24 1.78 -16.66
C PHE A 46 4.99 1.98 -18.16
N ALA A 47 5.42 1.04 -18.98
CA ALA A 47 5.23 1.06 -20.43
C ALA A 47 4.81 -0.32 -20.94
N GLY A 48 3.66 -0.38 -21.59
CA GLY A 48 3.14 -1.62 -22.17
C GLY A 48 2.89 -2.71 -21.13
N THR A 49 3.41 -3.92 -21.36
CA THR A 49 3.15 -5.11 -20.53
C THR A 49 4.31 -5.47 -19.58
N ALA A 50 5.41 -4.73 -19.61
CA ALA A 50 6.60 -5.07 -18.84
C ALA A 50 6.43 -4.78 -17.35
N ASN A 51 6.90 -5.69 -16.51
CA ASN A 51 7.07 -5.45 -15.09
C ASN A 51 8.20 -4.44 -14.85
N VAL A 52 8.10 -3.67 -13.76
CA VAL A 52 9.09 -2.64 -13.42
C VAL A 52 9.77 -3.00 -12.12
N ALA A 53 11.08 -2.80 -12.06
CA ALA A 53 11.85 -2.94 -10.83
C ALA A 53 12.54 -1.62 -10.48
N VAL A 54 12.54 -1.27 -9.20
CA VAL A 54 13.37 -0.19 -8.65
C VAL A 54 14.52 -0.80 -7.87
N ALA A 55 15.71 -0.21 -8.02
CA ALA A 55 16.93 -0.75 -7.43
C ALA A 55 17.53 0.19 -6.40
N ILE A 56 18.39 -0.40 -5.56
CA ILE A 56 19.28 0.29 -4.64
C ILE A 56 20.64 -0.43 -4.71
N THR A 57 21.72 0.32 -4.67
CA THR A 57 23.07 -0.25 -4.71
C THR A 57 23.88 0.18 -3.49
N ASP A 58 24.83 -0.66 -3.10
CA ASP A 58 25.75 -0.35 -2.02
C ASP A 58 26.54 0.93 -2.34
N PHE A 59 26.62 1.83 -1.36
CA PHE A 59 27.28 3.15 -1.47
C PHE A 59 26.74 4.03 -2.61
N GLY A 60 25.63 3.66 -3.21
CA GLY A 60 25.07 4.39 -4.32
C GLY A 60 24.61 5.79 -3.94
N ALA A 61 25.15 6.79 -4.67
CA ALA A 61 24.72 8.17 -4.49
C ALA A 61 23.23 8.37 -4.87
N PRO A 62 22.48 9.24 -4.17
CA PRO A 62 21.15 9.65 -4.60
C PRO A 62 21.18 10.35 -5.98
N PRO A 63 20.07 10.24 -6.78
CA PRO A 63 18.82 9.57 -6.45
C PRO A 63 18.82 8.07 -6.80
N GLN A 64 18.24 7.25 -5.91
CA GLN A 64 17.97 5.84 -6.18
C GLN A 64 16.50 5.52 -5.86
N ALA A 65 15.71 5.15 -6.88
CA ALA A 65 14.28 4.96 -6.73
C ALA A 65 13.90 3.95 -5.63
N GLY A 66 14.70 2.87 -5.48
CA GLY A 66 14.47 1.88 -4.42
C GLY A 66 14.66 2.40 -2.99
N ARG A 67 15.32 3.57 -2.82
CA ARG A 67 15.48 4.23 -1.52
C ARG A 67 14.35 5.22 -1.23
N SER A 68 13.72 5.78 -2.25
CA SER A 68 12.70 6.83 -2.09
C SER A 68 11.53 6.39 -1.20
N PHE A 69 11.01 7.33 -0.41
CA PHE A 69 9.88 7.07 0.49
C PHE A 69 8.57 6.86 -0.25
N ARG A 70 8.34 7.65 -1.32
CA ARG A 70 7.16 7.56 -2.16
C ARG A 70 7.52 7.24 -3.59
N LEU A 71 6.82 6.27 -4.17
CA LEU A 71 6.92 5.90 -5.58
C LEU A 71 5.62 6.26 -6.29
N ASN A 72 5.70 7.16 -7.28
CA ASN A 72 4.57 7.52 -8.12
C ASN A 72 4.62 6.67 -9.39
N LEU A 73 3.69 5.76 -9.56
CA LEU A 73 3.58 4.96 -10.76
C LEU A 73 2.88 5.77 -11.85
N THR A 74 3.53 5.94 -12.99
CA THR A 74 3.07 6.77 -14.11
C THR A 74 3.14 5.99 -15.41
N GLY A 75 2.45 6.49 -16.45
CA GLY A 75 2.43 5.89 -17.78
C GLY A 75 1.24 4.97 -18.02
N THR A 76 1.43 3.92 -18.81
CA THR A 76 0.37 2.98 -19.18
C THR A 76 0.70 1.59 -18.65
N GLY A 77 -0.20 1.02 -17.87
CA GLY A 77 -0.06 -0.32 -17.32
C GLY A 77 -1.10 -1.29 -17.88
N THR A 78 -0.81 -2.58 -17.77
CA THR A 78 -1.72 -3.68 -18.07
C THR A 78 -2.02 -4.49 -16.82
N VAL A 79 -3.17 -5.16 -16.82
CA VAL A 79 -3.59 -6.01 -15.69
C VAL A 79 -2.53 -7.07 -15.37
N GLY A 80 -2.23 -7.26 -14.10
CA GLY A 80 -1.28 -8.26 -13.61
C GLY A 80 0.17 -7.80 -13.53
N GLN A 81 0.48 -6.55 -13.90
CA GLN A 81 1.84 -6.02 -13.78
C GLN A 81 2.30 -5.91 -12.32
N THR A 82 3.61 -5.99 -12.17
CA THR A 82 4.26 -5.91 -10.87
C THR A 82 5.28 -4.78 -10.80
N LEU A 83 5.35 -4.15 -9.62
CA LEU A 83 6.46 -3.34 -9.18
C LEU A 83 7.33 -4.17 -8.25
N THR A 84 8.59 -4.39 -8.61
CA THR A 84 9.56 -5.05 -7.74
C THR A 84 10.37 -4.01 -7.00
N VAL A 85 10.30 -4.05 -5.67
CA VAL A 85 11.11 -3.22 -4.76
C VAL A 85 12.31 -4.02 -4.25
N PRO A 86 13.37 -3.36 -3.75
CA PRO A 86 14.55 -4.05 -3.20
C PRO A 86 14.24 -4.95 -2.01
N ASP A 87 15.09 -5.96 -1.80
CA ASP A 87 15.05 -6.88 -0.65
C ASP A 87 15.63 -6.23 0.62
N ILE A 88 15.03 -5.15 1.04
CA ILE A 88 15.39 -4.39 2.25
C ILE A 88 14.17 -4.22 3.13
N GLU A 89 14.37 -4.04 4.43
CA GLU A 89 13.28 -3.72 5.35
C GLU A 89 12.93 -2.24 5.25
N LYS A 90 11.80 -1.95 4.61
CA LYS A 90 11.40 -0.56 4.35
C LYS A 90 9.91 -0.42 4.04
N GLY A 91 9.31 0.65 4.57
CA GLY A 91 8.00 1.12 4.17
C GLY A 91 8.05 1.98 2.91
N TYR A 92 7.05 1.81 2.03
CA TYR A 92 6.86 2.61 0.82
C TYR A 92 5.44 3.12 0.73
N ILE A 93 5.27 4.40 0.38
CA ILE A 93 4.00 4.90 -0.13
C ILE A 93 4.00 4.68 -1.64
N ILE A 94 3.11 3.86 -2.13
CA ILE A 94 2.90 3.64 -3.57
C ILE A 94 1.69 4.46 -4.00
N ASN A 95 1.91 5.45 -4.85
CA ASN A 95 0.86 6.22 -5.50
C ASN A 95 0.65 5.67 -6.90
N ASN A 96 -0.37 4.83 -7.08
CA ASN A 96 -0.65 4.20 -8.36
C ASN A 96 -1.49 5.12 -9.25
N GLY A 97 -0.83 5.87 -10.13
CA GLY A 97 -1.47 6.73 -11.13
C GLY A 97 -1.93 6.00 -12.40
N LEU A 98 -1.79 4.67 -12.45
CA LEU A 98 -2.23 3.87 -13.61
C LEU A 98 -3.73 3.57 -13.54
N SER A 99 -4.30 3.20 -14.69
CA SER A 99 -5.69 2.75 -14.80
C SER A 99 -5.94 1.30 -14.36
N VAL A 100 -4.90 0.60 -13.92
CA VAL A 100 -4.93 -0.80 -13.48
C VAL A 100 -4.32 -0.97 -12.09
N ALA A 101 -4.71 -2.01 -11.37
CA ALA A 101 -4.06 -2.38 -10.11
C ALA A 101 -2.65 -2.94 -10.37
N VAL A 102 -1.72 -2.64 -9.46
CA VAL A 102 -0.34 -3.12 -9.51
C VAL A 102 -0.02 -3.94 -8.27
N ASN A 103 0.61 -5.09 -8.47
CA ASN A 103 1.14 -5.90 -7.38
C ASN A 103 2.54 -5.41 -7.03
N VAL A 104 2.78 -5.12 -5.75
CA VAL A 104 4.10 -4.74 -5.22
C VAL A 104 4.72 -5.97 -4.58
N LYS A 105 5.90 -6.33 -5.01
CA LYS A 105 6.67 -7.47 -4.49
C LYS A 105 8.14 -7.10 -4.34
N ASN A 106 8.91 -7.96 -3.71
CA ASN A 106 10.37 -7.96 -3.76
C ASN A 106 10.87 -9.15 -4.61
N SER A 107 12.11 -9.60 -4.48
CA SER A 107 12.62 -10.78 -5.23
C SER A 107 11.83 -12.04 -4.89
N THR A 108 11.29 -12.15 -3.66
CA THR A 108 10.38 -13.21 -3.24
C THR A 108 8.98 -12.93 -3.79
N SER A 109 8.41 -13.88 -4.50
CA SER A 109 7.13 -13.69 -5.21
C SER A 109 5.92 -13.56 -4.29
N THR A 110 5.99 -14.04 -3.05
CA THR A 110 4.90 -14.08 -2.06
C THR A 110 5.43 -13.83 -0.66
N PRO A 111 4.69 -13.13 0.21
CA PRO A 111 3.45 -12.41 -0.10
C PRO A 111 3.67 -11.18 -0.99
N THR A 112 2.61 -10.69 -1.62
CA THR A 112 2.57 -9.44 -2.40
C THR A 112 1.50 -8.51 -1.84
N ALA A 113 1.73 -7.20 -1.92
CA ALA A 113 0.71 -6.18 -1.64
C ALA A 113 0.16 -5.65 -2.96
N GLN A 114 -1.16 -5.45 -3.06
CA GLN A 114 -1.78 -4.87 -4.25
C GLN A 114 -2.22 -3.43 -3.98
N VAL A 115 -1.93 -2.54 -4.92
CA VAL A 115 -2.41 -1.15 -4.91
C VAL A 115 -3.34 -0.94 -6.09
N GLY A 116 -4.61 -0.63 -5.81
CA GLY A 116 -5.66 -0.44 -6.81
C GLY A 116 -5.37 0.72 -7.77
N ALA A 117 -6.05 0.71 -8.93
CA ALA A 117 -5.97 1.76 -9.94
C ALA A 117 -6.34 3.14 -9.34
N GLY A 118 -5.52 4.16 -9.56
CA GLY A 118 -5.75 5.51 -9.06
C GLY A 118 -5.73 5.65 -7.53
N LYS A 119 -5.23 4.65 -6.80
CA LYS A 119 -5.17 4.65 -5.32
C LYS A 119 -3.75 4.79 -4.81
N SER A 120 -3.63 5.22 -3.56
CA SER A 120 -2.37 5.15 -2.83
C SER A 120 -2.44 4.07 -1.77
N GLY A 121 -1.36 3.32 -1.60
CA GLY A 121 -1.22 2.29 -0.58
C GLY A 121 0.10 2.46 0.19
N TYR A 122 0.10 2.13 1.47
CA TYR A 122 1.32 2.00 2.26
C TYR A 122 1.66 0.52 2.39
N VAL A 123 2.83 0.14 1.90
CA VAL A 123 3.30 -1.24 1.89
C VAL A 123 4.62 -1.36 2.64
N TYR A 124 4.90 -2.52 3.21
CA TYR A 124 6.14 -2.81 3.90
C TYR A 124 6.85 -4.01 3.25
N SER A 125 8.08 -3.78 2.79
CA SER A 125 9.00 -4.83 2.37
C SER A 125 9.67 -5.43 3.61
N LYS A 126 9.58 -6.74 3.76
CA LYS A 126 10.13 -7.51 4.88
C LYS A 126 11.50 -8.11 4.53
N GLY A 127 12.37 -7.30 3.92
CA GLY A 127 13.64 -7.80 3.39
C GLY A 127 13.40 -8.86 2.31
N SER A 128 14.00 -10.04 2.43
CA SER A 128 13.85 -11.13 1.47
C SER A 128 12.59 -11.99 1.65
N THR A 129 11.64 -11.59 2.53
CA THR A 129 10.48 -12.43 2.88
C THR A 129 9.15 -11.94 2.32
N GLY A 130 9.17 -11.05 1.34
CA GLY A 130 7.99 -10.56 0.64
C GLY A 130 7.58 -9.14 1.01
N VAL A 131 6.46 -8.70 0.43
CA VAL A 131 5.87 -7.37 0.66
C VAL A 131 4.44 -7.54 1.15
N VAL A 132 4.09 -6.83 2.20
CA VAL A 132 2.75 -6.87 2.80
C VAL A 132 2.14 -5.47 2.85
N PRO A 133 0.80 -5.32 2.90
CA PRO A 133 0.20 -4.07 3.33
C PRO A 133 0.78 -3.67 4.71
N ALA A 134 1.09 -2.40 4.90
CA ALA A 134 1.70 -1.96 6.16
C ALA A 134 0.72 -2.01 7.35
N PHE A 135 -0.59 -2.11 7.07
CA PHE A 135 -1.64 -2.20 8.06
C PHE A 135 -2.53 -3.41 7.78
N ASP A 136 -2.43 -4.44 8.61
CA ASP A 136 -3.28 -5.65 8.56
C ASP A 136 -4.53 -5.54 9.43
N GLY A 137 -4.58 -4.58 10.32
CA GLY A 137 -5.71 -4.33 11.20
C GLY A 137 -5.65 -2.94 11.81
N VAL A 138 -6.81 -2.35 11.95
CA VAL A 138 -7.00 -1.07 12.62
C VAL A 138 -7.99 -1.30 13.76
N SER A 139 -7.57 -1.05 14.99
CA SER A 139 -8.44 -1.24 16.17
C SER A 139 -9.61 -0.26 16.21
N ALA A 140 -9.44 0.92 15.58
CA ALA A 140 -10.50 1.89 15.37
C ALA A 140 -10.19 2.68 14.09
N LEU A 141 -11.18 2.82 13.21
CA LEU A 141 -11.10 3.63 12.00
C LEU A 141 -12.17 4.72 12.06
N GLY A 142 -11.73 5.98 12.20
CA GLY A 142 -12.60 7.15 12.04
C GLY A 142 -12.57 7.65 10.61
N VAL A 143 -13.72 7.67 9.94
CA VAL A 143 -13.87 8.24 8.60
C VAL A 143 -14.76 9.47 8.69
N ILE A 144 -14.19 10.64 8.36
CA ILE A 144 -14.90 11.93 8.51
C ILE A 144 -15.98 12.12 7.43
N ASN A 145 -15.76 11.61 6.23
CA ASN A 145 -16.68 11.78 5.11
C ASN A 145 -17.24 10.43 4.63
N THR A 146 -16.66 9.84 3.60
CA THR A 146 -17.17 8.62 2.96
C THR A 146 -16.21 7.47 3.13
N LEU A 147 -16.70 6.31 3.57
CA LEU A 147 -15.99 5.04 3.45
C LEU A 147 -16.43 4.36 2.15
N ASP A 148 -15.54 4.30 1.17
CA ASP A 148 -15.76 3.57 -0.08
C ASP A 148 -15.14 2.17 0.03
N VAL A 149 -15.99 1.14 -0.02
CA VAL A 149 -15.59 -0.26 0.00
C VAL A 149 -15.82 -0.85 -1.39
N GLY A 150 -14.74 -0.94 -2.18
CA GLY A 150 -14.79 -1.46 -3.57
C GLY A 150 -15.07 -2.96 -3.70
N GLY A 151 -15.30 -3.66 -2.60
CA GLY A 151 -15.62 -5.09 -2.55
C GLY A 151 -16.64 -5.37 -1.45
N ASN A 152 -16.59 -6.57 -0.86
CA ASN A 152 -17.47 -6.94 0.23
C ASN A 152 -17.04 -6.31 1.56
N ALA A 153 -18.00 -5.73 2.29
CA ALA A 153 -17.84 -5.38 3.69
C ALA A 153 -18.40 -6.51 4.57
N SER A 154 -17.61 -6.96 5.55
CA SER A 154 -18.05 -7.95 6.54
C SER A 154 -17.93 -7.38 7.95
N VAL A 155 -19.04 -7.38 8.69
CA VAL A 155 -19.08 -6.96 10.08
C VAL A 155 -19.37 -8.19 10.94
N LYS A 156 -18.38 -8.61 11.72
CA LYS A 156 -18.51 -9.80 12.62
C LYS A 156 -19.27 -9.50 13.91
N GLY A 157 -19.48 -8.24 14.22
CA GLY A 157 -20.20 -7.77 15.41
C GLY A 157 -21.46 -7.02 15.04
N THR A 158 -21.80 -6.01 15.82
CA THR A 158 -22.96 -5.16 15.59
C THR A 158 -22.67 -4.15 14.48
N PHE A 159 -23.56 -4.06 13.50
CA PHE A 159 -23.57 -2.98 12.52
C PHE A 159 -24.66 -1.97 12.94
N SER A 160 -24.26 -0.77 13.33
CA SER A 160 -25.15 0.30 13.77
C SER A 160 -25.08 1.48 12.82
N LEU A 161 -26.21 1.96 12.36
CA LEU A 161 -26.36 3.15 11.53
C LEU A 161 -27.10 4.22 12.32
N GLY A 162 -26.48 5.40 12.51
CA GLY A 162 -27.13 6.55 13.13
C GLY A 162 -28.09 7.31 12.21
N GLY A 163 -28.17 6.91 10.93
CA GLY A 163 -29.01 7.53 9.91
C GLY A 163 -29.69 6.51 9.01
N ALA A 164 -30.21 6.94 7.86
CA ALA A 164 -30.88 6.08 6.91
C ALA A 164 -29.91 5.11 6.23
N ALA A 165 -30.34 3.86 6.04
CA ALA A 165 -29.68 2.90 5.17
C ALA A 165 -30.38 2.88 3.80
N SER A 166 -29.61 2.90 2.71
CA SER A 166 -30.09 2.69 1.35
C SER A 166 -29.44 1.47 0.75
N VAL A 167 -30.24 0.53 0.27
CA VAL A 167 -29.76 -0.67 -0.43
C VAL A 167 -30.30 -0.62 -1.86
N ALA A 168 -29.39 -0.40 -2.82
CA ALA A 168 -29.75 -0.22 -4.23
C ALA A 168 -30.21 -1.50 -4.93
N SER A 169 -30.05 -2.67 -4.31
CA SER A 169 -30.46 -3.96 -4.86
C SER A 169 -31.24 -4.76 -3.81
N THR A 170 -30.73 -5.87 -3.33
CA THR A 170 -31.43 -6.77 -2.42
C THR A 170 -30.90 -6.66 -1.00
N LEU A 171 -31.78 -6.50 -0.03
CA LEU A 171 -31.50 -6.73 1.39
C LEU A 171 -32.01 -8.13 1.75
N SER A 172 -31.09 -9.03 2.11
CA SER A 172 -31.43 -10.37 2.62
C SER A 172 -31.12 -10.44 4.11
N VAL A 173 -32.09 -10.81 4.92
CA VAL A 173 -31.95 -11.00 6.36
C VAL A 173 -32.32 -12.45 6.68
N THR A 174 -31.38 -13.19 7.24
CA THR A 174 -31.56 -14.64 7.55
C THR A 174 -32.09 -14.89 8.98
N GLY A 175 -32.36 -13.87 9.72
CA GLY A 175 -32.92 -13.95 11.08
C GLY A 175 -34.15 -13.10 11.24
N ASP A 176 -34.59 -12.92 12.47
CA ASP A 176 -35.72 -12.10 12.79
C ASP A 176 -35.46 -10.63 12.49
N GLN A 177 -36.43 -9.98 11.86
CA GLN A 177 -36.44 -8.53 11.69
C GLN A 177 -37.37 -7.94 12.76
N HIS A 178 -36.80 -7.13 13.63
CA HIS A 178 -37.59 -6.36 14.59
C HIS A 178 -37.66 -4.89 14.15
N ASN A 179 -38.83 -4.41 13.87
CA ASN A 179 -39.12 -3.01 13.54
C ASN A 179 -39.89 -2.38 14.68
N SER A 180 -39.30 -1.45 15.41
CA SER A 180 -39.92 -0.76 16.54
C SER A 180 -40.80 0.45 16.11
N ALA A 181 -40.86 0.71 14.79
CA ALA A 181 -41.63 1.79 14.19
C ALA A 181 -42.48 1.26 13.05
N GLU A 182 -43.04 2.14 12.23
CA GLU A 182 -43.81 1.76 11.06
C GLU A 182 -42.94 1.14 9.97
N LEU A 183 -43.38 -0.01 9.41
CA LEU A 183 -42.80 -0.59 8.20
C LEU A 183 -43.70 -0.21 7.00
N THR A 184 -43.22 0.71 6.17
CA THR A 184 -43.89 1.09 4.93
C THR A 184 -43.33 0.31 3.75
N VAL A 185 -44.12 -0.60 3.15
CA VAL A 185 -43.75 -1.33 1.93
C VAL A 185 -44.54 -0.80 0.75
N ARG A 186 -43.87 -0.27 -0.27
CA ARG A 186 -44.50 0.31 -1.48
C ARG A 186 -44.62 -0.69 -2.64
N GLY A 187 -44.36 -1.94 -2.41
CA GLY A 187 -44.43 -3.01 -3.40
C GLY A 187 -45.20 -4.21 -2.88
N ALA A 188 -45.23 -5.27 -3.67
CA ALA A 188 -45.90 -6.51 -3.25
C ALA A 188 -45.07 -7.16 -2.10
N ILE A 189 -45.78 -7.56 -1.05
CA ILE A 189 -45.26 -8.46 -0.02
C ILE A 189 -45.66 -9.87 -0.43
N SER A 190 -44.72 -10.70 -0.82
CA SER A 190 -44.94 -12.12 -1.09
C SER A 190 -44.15 -12.96 -0.11
N GLY A 191 -44.77 -13.90 0.57
CA GLY A 191 -44.09 -14.77 1.53
C GLY A 191 -44.86 -16.07 1.71
N ALA A 192 -44.17 -17.12 2.12
CA ALA A 192 -44.74 -18.43 2.48
C ALA A 192 -45.31 -18.47 3.91
N SER A 193 -45.29 -17.32 4.64
CA SER A 193 -45.76 -17.24 6.04
C SER A 193 -46.69 -16.06 6.23
N THR A 194 -47.65 -16.22 7.13
CA THR A 194 -48.67 -15.22 7.48
C THR A 194 -48.03 -14.01 8.19
N LEU A 195 -48.40 -12.79 7.76
CA LEU A 195 -48.24 -11.61 8.59
C LEU A 195 -49.22 -11.71 9.76
N THR A 196 -48.72 -11.84 10.98
CA THR A 196 -49.52 -11.77 12.22
C THR A 196 -49.28 -10.45 12.92
#